data_ae28d2897c87941dcb26c19a7894b20e
#
_entry.id   ae28d2897c87941dcb26c19a7894b20e
#
_cell.length_a   1.000
_cell.length_b   1.000
_cell.length_c   1.000
_cell.angle_alpha   90.00
_cell.angle_beta   90.00
_cell.angle_gamma   90.00
#
_symmetry.space_group_name_H-M   'P 1'
#
loop_
_entity.id
_entity.type
_entity.pdbx_description
1 polymer ?
#
loop_
_entity_poly.entity_id
_entity_poly.type
_entity_poly.pdbx_seq_one_letter_code
_entity_poly.pdbx_strand_id
1 'polypeptide(L)'
;SDLPQLLAQAERPWVLALDQVQDPHNLGACLRSAAAAGVTAVIAPRKRAAGLTAAVHKVAAGAAERVAFVPVTNLTRAIARLQEEGFWAVGLDGGAERSLYDEALPERLVLVAGGEEKGIRELTARQCDALVSIPMAGDVESLNVSVATGVALFEARRQRQAGITT
;
A
#
# COMPACT_ATOMS: atom_id res chain seq x y z
N SER A 1 -11.97 6.97 9.81
CA SER A 1 -12.57 8.23 10.16
C SER A 1 -11.57 9.36 10.31
N ASP A 2 -10.38 9.05 10.81
CA ASP A 2 -9.35 10.08 11.03
C ASP A 2 -8.40 10.24 9.85
N LEU A 3 -8.64 9.50 8.77
CA LEU A 3 -7.74 9.52 7.62
C LEU A 3 -7.55 10.92 7.03
N PRO A 4 -8.61 11.68 6.73
CA PRO A 4 -8.41 13.03 6.17
C PRO A 4 -7.59 13.94 7.08
N GLN A 5 -7.80 13.84 8.38
CA GLN A 5 -7.08 14.65 9.35
C GLN A 5 -5.61 14.28 9.43
N LEU A 6 -5.32 12.98 9.43
CA LEU A 6 -3.95 12.48 9.42
C LEU A 6 -3.18 12.97 8.19
N LEU A 7 -3.82 12.91 7.03
CA LEU A 7 -3.19 13.33 5.79
C LEU A 7 -2.98 14.84 5.74
N ALA A 8 -3.95 15.60 6.28
CA ALA A 8 -3.85 17.05 6.30
C ALA A 8 -2.71 17.56 7.20
N GLN A 9 -2.38 16.80 8.25
CA GLN A 9 -1.32 17.20 9.19
C GLN A 9 0.08 16.79 8.72
N ALA A 10 0.18 15.91 7.73
CA ALA A 10 1.47 15.45 7.24
C ALA A 10 2.00 16.40 6.17
N GLU A 11 3.31 16.65 6.20
CA GLU A 11 3.93 17.52 5.20
C GLU A 11 3.94 16.88 3.81
N ARG A 12 4.23 15.58 3.75
CA ARG A 12 4.33 14.84 2.48
C ARG A 12 3.53 13.55 2.59
N PRO A 13 2.17 13.66 2.62
CA PRO A 13 1.35 12.48 2.88
C PRO A 13 1.38 11.47 1.74
N TRP A 14 1.45 10.20 2.10
CA TRP A 14 1.24 9.10 1.18
C TRP A 14 0.67 7.90 1.94
N VAL A 15 0.03 7.00 1.21
CA VAL A 15 -0.83 5.98 1.77
C VAL A 15 -0.49 4.63 1.16
N LEU A 16 -0.52 3.60 2.00
CA LEU A 16 -0.51 2.21 1.54
C LEU A 16 -1.91 1.65 1.71
N ALA A 17 -2.48 1.13 0.64
CA ALA A 17 -3.79 0.47 0.66
C ALA A 17 -3.59 -1.03 0.47
N LEU A 18 -4.08 -1.83 1.40
CA LEU A 18 -3.94 -3.27 1.37
C LEU A 18 -5.28 -3.92 1.01
N ASP A 19 -5.31 -4.60 -0.13
CA ASP A 19 -6.49 -5.29 -0.63
C ASP A 19 -6.31 -6.79 -0.44
N GLN A 20 -7.17 -7.43 0.32
CA GLN A 20 -7.17 -8.88 0.50
C GLN A 20 -5.98 -9.45 1.28
N VAL A 21 -5.27 -8.65 2.06
CA VAL A 21 -4.21 -9.16 2.95
C VAL A 21 -4.87 -9.60 4.24
N GLN A 22 -4.97 -10.91 4.45
CA GLN A 22 -5.72 -11.49 5.57
C GLN A 22 -4.83 -12.12 6.64
N ASP A 23 -3.68 -12.63 6.26
CA ASP A 23 -2.76 -13.26 7.19
C ASP A 23 -2.18 -12.20 8.13
N PRO A 24 -2.30 -12.39 9.46
CA PRO A 24 -1.78 -11.43 10.43
C PRO A 24 -0.28 -11.16 10.29
N HIS A 25 0.50 -12.17 9.94
CA HIS A 25 1.94 -11.99 9.76
C HIS A 25 2.25 -11.11 8.56
N ASN A 26 1.55 -11.32 7.46
CA ASN A 26 1.71 -10.48 6.28
C ASN A 26 1.26 -9.05 6.55
N LEU A 27 0.12 -8.90 7.24
CA LEU A 27 -0.38 -7.57 7.57
C LEU A 27 0.60 -6.83 8.49
N GLY A 28 1.07 -7.51 9.54
CA GLY A 28 2.06 -6.93 10.45
C GLY A 28 3.35 -6.55 9.75
N ALA A 29 3.83 -7.41 8.86
CA ALA A 29 5.04 -7.13 8.08
C ALA A 29 4.85 -5.92 7.15
N CYS A 30 3.68 -5.79 6.54
CA CYS A 30 3.36 -4.64 5.70
C CYS A 30 3.35 -3.35 6.53
N LEU A 31 2.78 -3.39 7.74
CA LEU A 31 2.76 -2.24 8.63
C LEU A 31 4.17 -1.83 9.05
N ARG A 32 5.01 -2.81 9.34
CA ARG A 32 6.39 -2.54 9.70
C ARG A 32 7.17 -1.89 8.55
N SER A 33 7.01 -2.42 7.35
CA SER A 33 7.64 -1.84 6.16
C SER A 33 7.12 -0.44 5.88
N ALA A 34 5.81 -0.23 6.03
CA ALA A 34 5.20 1.07 5.83
C ALA A 34 5.77 2.12 6.81
N ALA A 35 5.89 1.74 8.08
CA ALA A 35 6.49 2.63 9.08
C ALA A 35 7.94 2.96 8.70
N ALA A 36 8.71 1.95 8.31
CA ALA A 36 10.12 2.14 7.94
C ALA A 36 10.28 3.00 6.69
N ALA A 37 9.32 2.92 5.77
CA ALA A 37 9.37 3.71 4.53
C ALA A 37 8.83 5.14 4.71
N GLY A 38 8.19 5.44 5.83
CA GLY A 38 7.67 6.77 6.09
C GLY A 38 6.26 7.02 5.57
N VAL A 39 5.47 5.96 5.40
CA VAL A 39 4.07 6.07 4.98
C VAL A 39 3.27 6.76 6.08
N THR A 40 2.35 7.63 5.69
CA THR A 40 1.50 8.35 6.64
C THR A 40 0.44 7.45 7.24
N ALA A 41 -0.23 6.67 6.41
CA ALA A 41 -1.31 5.80 6.86
C ALA A 41 -1.40 4.55 6.01
N VAL A 42 -1.83 3.46 6.63
CA VAL A 42 -2.16 2.22 5.94
C VAL A 42 -3.67 2.02 6.07
N ILE A 43 -4.34 1.80 4.95
CA ILE A 43 -5.77 1.53 4.92
C ILE A 43 -6.04 0.12 4.43
N ALA A 44 -7.08 -0.50 4.97
CA ALA A 44 -7.48 -1.86 4.60
C ALA A 44 -8.97 -2.03 4.88
N PRO A 45 -9.64 -2.95 4.20
CA PRO A 45 -11.06 -3.19 4.46
C PRO A 45 -11.29 -3.60 5.92
N ARG A 46 -12.25 -2.96 6.57
CA ARG A 46 -12.59 -3.21 7.97
C ARG A 46 -12.94 -4.66 8.24
N LYS A 47 -13.68 -5.29 7.35
CA LYS A 47 -14.06 -6.70 7.49
C LYS A 47 -12.86 -7.63 7.62
N ARG A 48 -11.77 -7.31 6.92
CA ARG A 48 -10.57 -8.13 6.91
C ARG A 48 -9.64 -7.82 8.07
N ALA A 49 -9.76 -6.62 8.62
CA ALA A 49 -8.88 -6.16 9.71
C ALA A 49 -9.43 -6.50 11.10
N ALA A 50 -10.75 -6.59 11.25
CA ALA A 50 -11.40 -6.64 12.56
C ALA A 50 -10.94 -7.82 13.42
N GLY A 51 -10.74 -9.00 12.84
CA GLY A 51 -10.31 -10.19 13.59
C GLY A 51 -8.81 -10.30 13.77
N LEU A 52 -8.04 -9.36 13.24
CA LEU A 52 -6.59 -9.44 13.19
C LEU A 52 -5.87 -8.48 14.12
N THR A 53 -6.60 -7.58 14.77
CA THR A 53 -6.02 -6.43 15.49
C THR A 53 -4.96 -6.84 16.52
N ALA A 54 -5.28 -7.80 17.38
CA ALA A 54 -4.34 -8.22 18.44
C ALA A 54 -3.10 -8.89 17.84
N ALA A 55 -3.29 -9.73 16.83
CA ALA A 55 -2.18 -10.41 16.17
C ALA A 55 -1.29 -9.41 15.42
N VAL A 56 -1.91 -8.40 14.81
CA VAL A 56 -1.18 -7.35 14.10
C VAL A 56 -0.30 -6.56 15.04
N HIS A 57 -0.82 -6.17 16.21
CA HIS A 57 -0.02 -5.46 17.21
C HIS A 57 1.17 -6.27 17.66
N LYS A 58 1.00 -7.56 17.84
CA LYS A 58 2.08 -8.45 18.27
C LYS A 58 3.18 -8.54 17.23
N VAL A 59 2.81 -8.71 15.96
CA VAL A 59 3.78 -8.88 14.87
C VAL A 59 4.46 -7.56 14.53
N ALA A 60 3.72 -6.48 14.49
CA ALA A 60 4.23 -5.17 14.11
C ALA A 60 5.09 -4.50 15.18
N ALA A 61 4.99 -4.93 16.42
CA ALA A 61 5.78 -4.49 17.59
C ALA A 61 6.39 -3.10 17.48
N GLY A 62 5.66 -2.06 17.90
CA GLY A 62 6.13 -0.69 17.88
C GLY A 62 5.99 0.03 16.54
N ALA A 63 5.86 -0.68 15.43
CA ALA A 63 5.68 -0.05 14.13
C ALA A 63 4.31 0.63 14.02
N ALA A 64 3.29 0.02 14.62
CA ALA A 64 1.93 0.57 14.60
C ALA A 64 1.82 1.93 15.29
N GLU A 65 2.81 2.28 16.11
CA GLU A 65 2.85 3.60 16.76
C GLU A 65 3.37 4.68 15.82
N ARG A 66 4.06 4.30 14.75
CA ARG A 66 4.69 5.22 13.81
C ARG A 66 3.91 5.41 12.53
N VAL A 67 3.04 4.47 12.21
CA VAL A 67 2.17 4.55 11.06
C VAL A 67 0.74 4.30 11.52
N ALA A 68 -0.19 5.12 11.09
CA ALA A 68 -1.59 4.95 11.45
C ALA A 68 -2.19 3.82 10.62
N PHE A 69 -2.88 2.89 11.27
CA PHE A 69 -3.63 1.84 10.59
C PHE A 69 -5.11 2.20 10.65
N VAL A 70 -5.71 2.45 9.50
CA VAL A 70 -7.09 2.95 9.41
C VAL A 70 -7.95 1.95 8.63
N PRO A 71 -8.74 1.12 9.34
CA PRO A 71 -9.72 0.27 8.66
C PRO A 71 -10.80 1.11 7.99
N VAL A 72 -11.17 0.75 6.77
CA VAL A 72 -12.20 1.45 6.01
C VAL A 72 -13.31 0.47 5.62
N THR A 73 -14.52 1.01 5.46
CA THR A 73 -15.67 0.18 5.11
C THR A 73 -15.55 -0.37 3.69
N ASN A 74 -15.10 0.47 2.76
CA ASN A 74 -14.99 0.12 1.34
C ASN A 74 -13.68 0.69 0.82
N LEU A 75 -12.76 -0.21 0.45
CA LEU A 75 -11.42 0.21 0.03
C LEU A 75 -11.43 0.99 -1.28
N THR A 76 -12.20 0.53 -2.28
CA THR A 76 -12.25 1.23 -3.56
C THR A 76 -12.82 2.64 -3.42
N ARG A 77 -13.82 2.79 -2.54
CA ARG A 77 -14.39 4.10 -2.26
C ARG A 77 -13.38 5.01 -1.54
N ALA A 78 -12.63 4.45 -0.61
CA ALA A 78 -11.59 5.21 0.09
C ALA A 78 -10.52 5.68 -0.89
N ILE A 79 -10.10 4.82 -1.82
CA ILE A 79 -9.13 5.20 -2.85
C ILE A 79 -9.72 6.30 -3.73
N ALA A 80 -10.99 6.17 -4.15
CA ALA A 80 -11.64 7.19 -4.98
C ALA A 80 -11.64 8.56 -4.30
N ARG A 81 -11.91 8.59 -2.99
CA ARG A 81 -11.89 9.85 -2.24
C ARG A 81 -10.49 10.47 -2.20
N LEU A 82 -9.48 9.63 -2.04
CA LEU A 82 -8.10 10.11 -2.05
C LEU A 82 -7.74 10.68 -3.43
N GLN A 83 -8.20 10.03 -4.49
CA GLN A 83 -7.98 10.53 -5.84
C GLN A 83 -8.62 11.90 -6.06
N GLU A 84 -9.80 12.11 -5.50
CA GLU A 84 -10.47 13.42 -5.53
C GLU A 84 -9.67 14.50 -4.83
N GLU A 85 -8.83 14.11 -3.87
CA GLU A 85 -7.96 15.02 -3.14
C GLU A 85 -6.56 15.12 -3.73
N GLY A 86 -6.38 14.61 -4.95
CA GLY A 86 -5.13 14.76 -5.67
C GLY A 86 -4.14 13.63 -5.52
N PHE A 87 -4.52 12.53 -4.88
CA PHE A 87 -3.67 11.35 -4.81
C PHE A 87 -3.76 10.55 -6.09
N TRP A 88 -2.67 9.91 -6.45
CA TRP A 88 -2.57 9.03 -7.60
C TRP A 88 -2.40 7.60 -7.10
N ALA A 89 -3.26 6.70 -7.53
CA ALA A 89 -3.26 5.32 -7.06
C ALA A 89 -2.49 4.43 -8.03
N VAL A 90 -1.46 3.77 -7.52
CA VAL A 90 -0.64 2.83 -8.27
C VAL A 90 -0.77 1.47 -7.64
N GLY A 91 -1.27 0.50 -8.41
CA GLY A 91 -1.50 -0.84 -7.94
C GLY A 91 -0.41 -1.81 -8.39
N LEU A 92 -0.04 -2.72 -7.49
CA LEU A 92 0.88 -3.79 -7.81
C LEU A 92 0.10 -4.95 -8.42
N ASP A 93 0.44 -5.30 -9.65
CA ASP A 93 -0.22 -6.38 -10.38
C ASP A 93 0.83 -7.12 -11.18
N GLY A 94 1.00 -8.42 -10.88
CA GLY A 94 2.02 -9.23 -11.55
C GLY A 94 1.81 -9.34 -13.06
N GLY A 95 0.59 -9.12 -13.56
CA GLY A 95 0.30 -9.13 -14.98
C GLY A 95 0.50 -7.81 -15.68
N ALA A 96 0.87 -6.75 -14.96
CA ALA A 96 1.07 -5.44 -15.58
C ALA A 96 2.33 -5.44 -16.44
N GLU A 97 2.23 -4.79 -17.60
CA GLU A 97 3.35 -4.72 -18.52
C GLU A 97 4.43 -3.73 -18.07
N ARG A 98 4.00 -2.65 -17.41
CA ARG A 98 4.92 -1.61 -16.97
C ARG A 98 5.61 -2.03 -15.68
N SER A 99 6.92 -1.89 -15.65
CA SER A 99 7.71 -2.15 -14.45
C SER A 99 7.52 -1.05 -13.42
N LEU A 100 7.45 -1.45 -12.15
CA LEU A 100 7.48 -0.52 -11.03
C LEU A 100 8.65 0.48 -11.16
N TYR A 101 9.78 0.00 -11.62
CA TYR A 101 11.00 0.81 -11.69
C TYR A 101 10.98 1.84 -12.80
N ASP A 102 10.06 1.71 -13.75
CA ASP A 102 9.90 2.66 -14.85
C ASP A 102 8.80 3.68 -14.57
N GLU A 103 8.10 3.54 -13.46
CA GLU A 103 7.00 4.43 -13.11
C GLU A 103 7.51 5.61 -12.27
N ALA A 104 7.22 6.84 -12.71
CA ALA A 104 7.47 8.02 -11.89
C ALA A 104 6.34 8.12 -10.88
N LEU A 105 6.63 7.80 -9.63
CA LEU A 105 5.63 7.79 -8.58
C LEU A 105 5.40 9.21 -8.06
N PRO A 106 4.13 9.63 -7.95
CA PRO A 106 3.86 11.02 -7.53
C PRO A 106 4.09 11.22 -6.04
N GLU A 107 4.16 12.47 -5.65
CA GLU A 107 4.32 12.85 -4.24
C GLU A 107 3.13 12.38 -3.41
N ARG A 108 1.91 12.63 -3.90
CA ARG A 108 0.69 12.20 -3.23
C ARG A 108 0.27 10.84 -3.79
N LEU A 109 0.88 9.82 -3.26
CA LEU A 109 0.75 8.44 -3.74
C LEU A 109 -0.15 7.61 -2.85
N VAL A 110 -1.03 6.82 -3.46
CA VAL A 110 -1.66 5.66 -2.82
C VAL A 110 -1.06 4.43 -3.50
N LEU A 111 -0.24 3.71 -2.78
CA LEU A 111 0.31 2.44 -3.27
C LEU A 111 -0.65 1.33 -2.87
N VAL A 112 -1.14 0.58 -3.84
CA VAL A 112 -2.15 -0.46 -3.59
C VAL A 112 -1.50 -1.82 -3.78
N ALA A 113 -1.50 -2.62 -2.72
CA ALA A 113 -0.97 -3.97 -2.74
C ALA A 113 -2.10 -4.96 -2.48
N GLY A 114 -2.03 -6.10 -3.12
CA GLY A 114 -3.10 -7.07 -3.06
C GLY A 114 -2.76 -8.32 -2.33
N GLY A 115 -3.73 -9.23 -2.29
CA GLY A 115 -3.71 -10.45 -1.53
C GLY A 115 -2.62 -11.45 -1.86
N GLU A 116 -2.71 -12.57 -1.17
CA GLU A 116 -1.62 -13.53 -1.06
C GLU A 116 -1.47 -14.42 -2.27
N GLU A 117 -2.51 -14.59 -3.08
CA GLU A 117 -2.44 -15.47 -4.24
C GLU A 117 -2.77 -14.77 -5.55
N LYS A 118 -3.74 -13.88 -5.55
CA LYS A 118 -4.27 -13.29 -6.77
C LYS A 118 -3.95 -11.81 -6.96
N GLY A 119 -3.18 -11.22 -6.05
CA GLY A 119 -2.92 -9.80 -6.09
C GLY A 119 -4.17 -8.99 -5.75
N ILE A 120 -4.29 -7.80 -6.28
CA ILE A 120 -5.44 -6.94 -6.01
C ILE A 120 -6.67 -7.42 -6.79
N ARG A 121 -7.86 -7.22 -6.19
CA ARG A 121 -9.12 -7.59 -6.86
C ARG A 121 -9.33 -6.73 -8.09
N GLU A 122 -10.13 -7.25 -9.01
CA GLU A 122 -10.43 -6.57 -10.27
C GLU A 122 -11.01 -5.17 -10.05
N LEU A 123 -11.96 -5.03 -9.12
CA LEU A 123 -12.54 -3.73 -8.80
C LEU A 123 -11.50 -2.74 -8.31
N THR A 124 -10.59 -3.21 -7.47
CA THR A 124 -9.52 -2.37 -6.94
C THR A 124 -8.56 -1.97 -8.05
N ALA A 125 -8.22 -2.92 -8.92
CA ALA A 125 -7.34 -2.66 -10.06
C ALA A 125 -7.93 -1.60 -10.99
N ARG A 126 -9.23 -1.66 -11.25
CA ARG A 126 -9.91 -0.67 -12.09
C ARG A 126 -9.89 0.72 -11.48
N GLN A 127 -9.89 0.81 -10.16
CA GLN A 127 -9.84 2.10 -9.47
C GLN A 127 -8.45 2.73 -9.54
N CYS A 128 -7.40 1.93 -9.72
CA CYS A 128 -6.04 2.46 -9.78
C CYS A 128 -5.84 3.28 -11.05
N ASP A 129 -5.04 4.34 -10.93
CA ASP A 129 -4.65 5.18 -12.06
C ASP A 129 -3.61 4.48 -12.93
N ALA A 130 -2.78 3.64 -12.32
CA ALA A 130 -1.77 2.86 -13.03
C ALA A 130 -1.55 1.53 -12.33
N LEU A 131 -1.16 0.54 -13.10
CA LEU A 131 -0.78 -0.77 -12.58
C LEU A 131 0.67 -1.03 -12.98
N VAL A 132 1.45 -1.54 -12.04
CA VAL A 132 2.86 -1.84 -12.26
C VAL A 132 3.20 -3.21 -11.70
N SER A 133 4.22 -3.84 -12.27
CA SER A 133 4.70 -5.13 -11.81
C SER A 133 6.13 -5.01 -11.31
N ILE A 134 6.51 -5.94 -10.46
CA ILE A 134 7.91 -6.11 -10.08
C ILE A 134 8.47 -7.17 -11.02
N PRO A 135 9.48 -6.84 -11.85
CA PRO A 135 10.05 -7.82 -12.79
C PRO A 135 10.62 -9.03 -12.06
N MET A 136 10.24 -10.22 -12.50
CA MET A 136 10.70 -11.48 -11.93
C MET A 136 11.70 -12.15 -12.86
N ALA A 137 12.65 -12.86 -12.28
CA ALA A 137 13.60 -13.67 -13.04
C ALA A 137 13.04 -15.07 -13.24
N GLY A 138 13.25 -15.64 -14.42
CA GLY A 138 12.92 -17.03 -14.71
C GLY A 138 11.42 -17.32 -14.61
N ASP A 139 11.12 -18.46 -14.02
CA ASP A 139 9.74 -18.96 -13.95
C ASP A 139 9.01 -18.55 -12.66
N VAL A 140 9.63 -17.74 -11.84
CA VAL A 140 8.98 -17.28 -10.60
C VAL A 140 7.91 -16.26 -10.96
N GLU A 141 6.66 -16.54 -10.57
CA GLU A 141 5.54 -15.70 -10.94
C GLU A 141 5.30 -14.52 -10.01
N SER A 142 5.58 -14.69 -8.71
CA SER A 142 5.28 -13.64 -7.74
C SER A 142 6.14 -13.78 -6.49
N LEU A 143 6.19 -12.70 -5.74
CA LEU A 143 6.79 -12.66 -4.41
C LEU A 143 5.69 -12.79 -3.36
N ASN A 144 6.05 -13.17 -2.14
CA ASN A 144 5.17 -13.04 -1.00
C ASN A 144 4.67 -11.59 -0.92
N VAL A 145 3.41 -11.40 -0.53
CA VAL A 145 2.78 -10.07 -0.56
C VAL A 145 3.52 -9.06 0.30
N SER A 146 4.02 -9.45 1.47
CA SER A 146 4.74 -8.51 2.34
C SER A 146 6.10 -8.14 1.74
N VAL A 147 6.74 -9.07 1.04
CA VAL A 147 8.01 -8.81 0.36
C VAL A 147 7.77 -7.86 -0.82
N ALA A 148 6.78 -8.15 -1.65
CA ALA A 148 6.45 -7.29 -2.79
C ALA A 148 6.09 -5.88 -2.34
N THR A 149 5.29 -5.79 -1.27
CA THR A 149 4.90 -4.50 -0.69
C THR A 149 6.13 -3.73 -0.22
N GLY A 150 7.04 -4.40 0.47
CA GLY A 150 8.29 -3.78 0.92
C GLY A 150 9.14 -3.26 -0.23
N VAL A 151 9.29 -4.05 -1.30
CA VAL A 151 10.03 -3.63 -2.48
C VAL A 151 9.42 -2.36 -3.06
N ALA A 152 8.10 -2.33 -3.23
CA ALA A 152 7.42 -1.18 -3.82
C ALA A 152 7.48 0.05 -2.91
N LEU A 153 7.32 -0.13 -1.61
CA LEU A 153 7.40 0.98 -0.65
C LEU A 153 8.79 1.62 -0.70
N PHE A 154 9.84 0.81 -0.77
CA PHE A 154 11.19 1.35 -0.75
C PHE A 154 11.63 1.91 -2.10
N GLU A 155 11.05 1.45 -3.19
CA GLU A 155 11.23 2.14 -4.47
C GLU A 155 10.56 3.52 -4.43
N ALA A 156 9.36 3.61 -3.87
CA ALA A 156 8.69 4.90 -3.70
C ALA A 156 9.52 5.82 -2.80
N ARG A 157 10.04 5.28 -1.68
CA ARG A 157 10.89 6.06 -0.78
C ARG A 157 12.16 6.55 -1.49
N ARG A 158 12.78 5.69 -2.30
CA ARG A 158 13.97 6.07 -3.07
C ARG A 158 13.67 7.27 -3.96
N GLN A 159 12.55 7.22 -4.68
CA GLN A 159 12.16 8.32 -5.57
C GLN A 159 11.87 9.60 -4.80
N ARG A 160 11.20 9.49 -3.66
CA ARG A 160 10.89 10.64 -2.81
C ARG A 160 12.16 11.31 -2.28
N GLN A 161 13.13 10.52 -1.85
CA GLN A 161 14.40 11.04 -1.34
C GLN A 161 15.26 11.65 -2.44
N ALA A 162 15.20 11.08 -3.64
CA ALA A 162 16.01 11.56 -4.76
C ALA A 162 15.38 12.76 -5.48
N GLY A 163 14.16 13.16 -5.09
CA GLY A 163 13.46 14.26 -5.74
C GLY A 163 12.93 13.89 -7.12
N ILE A 164 12.74 12.60 -7.39
CA ILE A 164 12.24 12.12 -8.68
C ILE A 164 10.71 12.27 -8.76
N THR A 165 10.04 12.26 -7.62
CA THR A 165 8.58 12.36 -7.55
C THR A 165 8.08 13.69 -8.10
N THR A 166 6.92 13.66 -8.71
CA THR A 166 6.28 14.84 -9.30
C THR A 166 5.08 15.34 -8.52
#